data_bb171a78a96c7dd8de8580cd5a4a5ead
#
_entry.id   bb171a78a96c7dd8de8580cd5a4a5ead
#
_cell.length_a   1.000
_cell.length_b   1.000
_cell.length_c   1.000
_cell.angle_alpha   90.00
_cell.angle_beta   90.00
_cell.angle_gamma   90.00
#
_symmetry.space_group_name_H-M   'P 1'
#
loop_
_entity.id
_entity.type
_entity.pdbx_description
1 polymer ?
#
loop_
_entity_poly.entity_id
_entity_poly.type
_entity_poly.pdbx_seq_one_letter_code
_entity_poly.pdbx_strand_id
1 'polypeptide(L)'
;MPTLLDAPYPIYDTDLLRQLIGRRLCGELRVLAIIGAHRYQEARLIGRVFPHLQAIYLFEPLAEPLAALQAAAAADPRIRVFPVAISDHDGTAQFHVTSNDGESSSLLSFGTHEQLFPEVQVARTIEVATRRLDTLLAEQRLEPPDALLVDVQGAEYQVLGAMPAELLARVRLIYAEVSTERVYASAGLLPDIERLLAPRFVNLGFAALRPNVPMHGNVVFVAADDVPAALAQSRVARLQAAWRGWRRARRERQRAGTGAA
;
A
#
# COMPACT_ATOMS: atom_id res chain seq x y z
N MET A 1 25.14 -5.56 -4.42
CA MET A 1 23.77 -5.47 -4.92
C MET A 1 23.05 -4.50 -4.00
N PRO A 2 22.40 -3.44 -4.51
CA PRO A 2 21.63 -2.53 -3.67
C PRO A 2 20.55 -3.34 -2.95
N THR A 3 20.40 -3.09 -1.66
CA THR A 3 19.31 -3.64 -0.86
C THR A 3 18.07 -2.79 -1.10
N LEU A 4 16.87 -3.31 -0.83
CA LEU A 4 15.61 -2.52 -0.84
C LEU A 4 15.73 -1.23 -0.03
N LEU A 5 16.60 -1.21 0.98
CA LEU A 5 16.86 -0.08 1.86
C LEU A 5 17.68 1.05 1.20
N ASP A 6 18.30 0.79 0.05
CA ASP A 6 19.18 1.73 -0.65
C ASP A 6 18.48 2.41 -1.86
N ALA A 7 17.29 1.95 -2.25
CA ALA A 7 16.51 2.54 -3.34
C ALA A 7 15.55 3.61 -2.81
N PRO A 8 15.62 4.86 -3.27
CA PRO A 8 14.77 5.94 -2.77
C PRO A 8 13.26 5.73 -3.05
N TYR A 9 12.91 4.91 -4.05
CA TYR A 9 11.51 4.59 -4.41
C TYR A 9 11.43 3.18 -5.02
N PRO A 10 11.34 2.10 -4.21
CA PRO A 10 11.34 0.74 -4.75
C PRO A 10 10.13 0.43 -5.64
N ILE A 11 9.02 1.15 -5.51
CA ILE A 11 7.88 1.00 -6.41
C ILE A 11 8.23 1.38 -7.85
N TYR A 12 9.15 2.32 -8.05
CA TYR A 12 9.57 2.76 -9.38
C TYR A 12 10.75 1.96 -9.94
N ASP A 13 11.38 1.09 -9.13
CA ASP A 13 12.39 0.13 -9.58
C ASP A 13 11.70 -1.20 -9.97
N THR A 14 11.23 -1.25 -11.21
CA THR A 14 10.52 -2.41 -11.76
C THR A 14 11.36 -3.70 -11.74
N ASP A 15 12.66 -3.59 -11.89
CA ASP A 15 13.54 -4.75 -11.91
C ASP A 15 13.75 -5.30 -10.49
N LEU A 16 13.91 -4.42 -9.51
CA LEU A 16 14.00 -4.80 -8.11
C LEU A 16 12.69 -5.45 -7.63
N LEU A 17 11.54 -4.85 -7.95
CA LEU A 17 10.23 -5.38 -7.59
C LEU A 17 10.01 -6.77 -8.22
N ARG A 18 10.33 -6.94 -9.52
CA ARG A 18 10.27 -8.24 -10.19
C ARG A 18 11.22 -9.27 -9.60
N GLN A 19 12.39 -8.87 -9.13
CA GLN A 19 13.33 -9.76 -8.44
C GLN A 19 12.80 -10.21 -7.09
N LEU A 20 12.13 -9.33 -6.34
CA LEU A 20 11.55 -9.62 -5.04
C LEU A 20 10.38 -10.58 -5.15
N ILE A 21 9.42 -10.22 -5.99
CA ILE A 21 8.18 -10.99 -6.20
C ILE A 21 8.49 -12.30 -6.95
N GLY A 22 9.48 -12.28 -7.83
CA GLY A 22 9.81 -13.40 -8.72
C GLY A 22 9.04 -13.35 -10.04
N ARG A 23 9.74 -13.68 -11.12
CA ARG A 23 9.18 -13.63 -12.48
C ARG A 23 7.96 -14.53 -12.66
N ARG A 24 7.92 -15.68 -11.98
CA ARG A 24 6.82 -16.63 -12.03
C ARG A 24 5.54 -15.97 -11.52
N LEU A 25 5.55 -15.45 -10.31
CA LEU A 25 4.38 -14.81 -9.71
C LEU A 25 3.92 -13.62 -10.55
N CYS A 26 4.84 -12.74 -10.97
CA CYS A 26 4.51 -11.61 -11.85
C CYS A 26 3.80 -12.04 -13.15
N GLY A 27 4.15 -13.20 -13.70
CA GLY A 27 3.55 -13.74 -14.92
C GLY A 27 2.22 -14.49 -14.70
N GLU A 28 1.91 -14.84 -13.47
CA GLU A 28 0.68 -15.59 -13.11
C GLU A 28 -0.47 -14.69 -12.64
N LEU A 29 -0.19 -13.47 -12.19
CA LEU A 29 -1.22 -12.53 -11.73
C LEU A 29 -2.10 -12.06 -12.89
N ARG A 30 -3.41 -12.01 -12.68
CA ARG A 30 -4.44 -11.70 -13.69
C ARG A 30 -5.28 -10.50 -13.32
N VAL A 31 -5.58 -10.30 -12.04
CA VAL A 31 -6.47 -9.25 -11.56
C VAL A 31 -5.76 -8.40 -10.51
N LEU A 32 -5.64 -7.11 -10.77
CA LEU A 32 -5.04 -6.14 -9.86
C LEU A 32 -6.11 -5.17 -9.36
N ALA A 33 -6.17 -4.94 -8.06
CA ALA A 33 -6.91 -3.86 -7.46
C ALA A 33 -5.94 -2.79 -6.92
N ILE A 34 -6.15 -1.53 -7.28
CA ILE A 34 -5.42 -0.36 -6.81
C ILE A 34 -6.39 0.46 -5.96
N ILE A 35 -6.12 0.51 -4.67
CA ILE A 35 -6.93 1.17 -3.66
C ILE A 35 -6.20 2.44 -3.24
N GLY A 36 -6.79 3.61 -3.57
CA GLY A 36 -6.12 4.90 -3.58
C GLY A 36 -5.37 5.13 -4.90
N ALA A 37 -6.11 5.08 -6.02
CA ALA A 37 -5.49 5.12 -7.34
C ALA A 37 -5.00 6.51 -7.76
N HIS A 38 -5.46 7.57 -7.11
CA HIS A 38 -5.16 8.95 -7.45
C HIS A 38 -5.18 9.15 -8.98
N ARG A 39 -4.10 9.61 -9.61
CA ARG A 39 -3.98 9.80 -11.08
C ARG A 39 -3.42 8.58 -11.81
N TYR A 40 -3.34 7.42 -11.16
CA TYR A 40 -2.80 6.18 -11.73
C TYR A 40 -1.36 6.36 -12.23
N GLN A 41 -0.52 6.93 -11.38
CA GLN A 41 0.89 7.18 -11.68
C GLN A 41 1.68 5.88 -11.93
N GLU A 42 1.22 4.76 -11.36
CA GLU A 42 1.80 3.42 -11.46
C GLU A 42 1.56 2.72 -12.82
N ALA A 43 0.81 3.31 -13.74
CA ALA A 43 0.44 2.69 -15.01
C ALA A 43 1.63 2.09 -15.78
N ARG A 44 2.76 2.81 -15.81
CA ARG A 44 3.98 2.33 -16.48
C ARG A 44 4.64 1.17 -15.75
N LEU A 45 4.60 1.18 -14.42
CA LEU A 45 5.12 0.12 -13.56
C LEU A 45 4.33 -1.16 -13.78
N ILE A 46 3.02 -1.06 -13.71
CA ILE A 46 2.09 -2.19 -13.77
C ILE A 46 2.28 -2.96 -15.07
N GLY A 47 2.32 -2.29 -16.22
CA GLY A 47 2.52 -2.95 -17.51
C GLY A 47 3.87 -3.67 -17.66
N ARG A 48 4.91 -3.20 -16.95
CA ARG A 48 6.23 -3.84 -16.96
C ARG A 48 6.33 -5.00 -15.97
N VAL A 49 5.75 -4.86 -14.78
CA VAL A 49 5.86 -5.88 -13.72
C VAL A 49 4.87 -7.00 -13.94
N PHE A 50 3.64 -6.71 -14.37
CA PHE A 50 2.55 -7.66 -14.51
C PHE A 50 2.05 -7.74 -15.97
N PRO A 51 2.77 -8.45 -16.85
CA PRO A 51 2.51 -8.41 -18.30
C PRO A 51 1.21 -9.10 -18.72
N HIS A 52 0.59 -9.88 -17.84
CA HIS A 52 -0.55 -10.74 -18.17
C HIS A 52 -1.83 -10.39 -17.43
N LEU A 53 -1.93 -9.17 -16.87
CA LEU A 53 -3.17 -8.70 -16.24
C LEU A 53 -4.32 -8.68 -17.26
N GLN A 54 -5.47 -9.18 -16.82
CA GLN A 54 -6.72 -9.24 -17.57
C GLN A 54 -7.72 -8.19 -17.05
N ALA A 55 -7.61 -7.80 -15.78
CA ALA A 55 -8.43 -6.74 -15.20
C ALA A 55 -7.60 -5.89 -14.21
N ILE A 56 -7.91 -4.59 -14.16
CA ILE A 56 -7.32 -3.60 -13.27
C ILE A 56 -8.47 -2.77 -12.68
N TYR A 57 -8.64 -2.81 -11.37
CA TYR A 57 -9.67 -2.04 -10.68
C TYR A 57 -9.04 -0.86 -9.97
N LEU A 58 -9.51 0.34 -10.28
CA LEU A 58 -9.02 1.60 -9.72
C LEU A 58 -10.10 2.17 -8.78
N PHE A 59 -9.76 2.32 -7.50
CA PHE A 59 -10.64 2.89 -6.49
C PHE A 59 -10.09 4.23 -6.05
N GLU A 60 -10.88 5.29 -6.24
CA GLU A 60 -10.47 6.67 -5.94
C GLU A 60 -11.70 7.51 -5.57
N PRO A 61 -11.79 8.05 -4.34
CA PRO A 61 -12.95 8.84 -3.92
C PRO A 61 -12.95 10.28 -4.43
N LEU A 62 -11.79 10.88 -4.75
CA LEU A 62 -11.69 12.26 -5.18
C LEU A 62 -12.17 12.46 -6.62
N ALA A 63 -12.91 13.54 -6.86
CA ALA A 63 -13.41 13.88 -8.18
C ALA A 63 -12.30 14.39 -9.12
N GLU A 64 -11.30 15.09 -8.59
CA GLU A 64 -10.24 15.71 -9.39
C GLU A 64 -9.39 14.69 -10.17
N PRO A 65 -8.97 13.54 -9.62
CA PRO A 65 -8.26 12.49 -10.35
C PRO A 65 -9.12 11.72 -11.36
N LEU A 66 -10.46 11.68 -11.19
CA LEU A 66 -11.33 10.81 -11.98
C LEU A 66 -11.21 11.00 -13.48
N ALA A 67 -11.00 12.22 -13.96
CA ALA A 67 -10.85 12.48 -15.40
C ALA A 67 -9.62 11.74 -15.98
N ALA A 68 -8.52 11.69 -15.25
CA ALA A 68 -7.31 10.95 -15.64
C ALA A 68 -7.55 9.44 -15.62
N LEU A 69 -8.26 8.93 -14.59
CA LEU A 69 -8.60 7.51 -14.48
C LEU A 69 -9.55 7.08 -15.59
N GLN A 70 -10.54 7.89 -15.93
CA GLN A 70 -11.47 7.63 -17.04
C GLN A 70 -10.76 7.64 -18.40
N ALA A 71 -9.81 8.56 -18.60
CA ALA A 71 -8.98 8.57 -19.80
C ALA A 71 -8.11 7.29 -19.89
N ALA A 72 -7.55 6.82 -18.78
CA ALA A 72 -6.83 5.55 -18.74
C ALA A 72 -7.74 4.36 -19.07
N ALA A 73 -8.97 4.32 -18.53
CA ALA A 73 -9.95 3.28 -18.82
C ALA A 73 -10.42 3.30 -20.28
N ALA A 74 -10.53 4.48 -20.88
CA ALA A 74 -10.83 4.62 -22.32
C ALA A 74 -9.70 4.10 -23.23
N ALA A 75 -8.45 4.18 -22.77
CA ALA A 75 -7.28 3.71 -23.50
C ALA A 75 -6.98 2.20 -23.28
N ASP A 76 -7.39 1.65 -22.14
CA ASP A 76 -7.14 0.25 -21.78
C ASP A 76 -8.43 -0.42 -21.26
N PRO A 77 -9.07 -1.30 -22.05
CA PRO A 77 -10.36 -1.94 -21.71
C PRO A 77 -10.28 -2.87 -20.48
N ARG A 78 -9.10 -3.17 -19.97
CA ARG A 78 -8.92 -3.94 -18.72
C ARG A 78 -9.21 -3.10 -17.48
N ILE A 79 -9.18 -1.77 -17.60
CA ILE A 79 -9.33 -0.84 -16.48
C ILE A 79 -10.81 -0.56 -16.21
N ARG A 80 -11.19 -0.69 -14.94
CA ARG A 80 -12.48 -0.26 -14.41
C ARG A 80 -12.25 0.71 -13.25
N VAL A 81 -12.96 1.84 -13.28
CA VAL A 81 -12.83 2.92 -12.29
C VAL A 81 -14.06 2.95 -11.39
N PHE A 82 -13.82 3.06 -10.09
CA PHE A 82 -14.84 3.12 -9.05
C PHE A 82 -14.60 4.37 -8.19
N PRO A 83 -15.51 5.38 -8.24
CA PRO A 83 -15.36 6.62 -7.51
C PRO A 83 -15.79 6.47 -6.04
N VAL A 84 -15.10 5.63 -5.29
CA VAL A 84 -15.38 5.32 -3.89
C VAL A 84 -14.08 5.13 -3.10
N ALA A 85 -14.13 5.40 -1.80
CA ALA A 85 -13.10 4.98 -0.87
C ALA A 85 -13.35 3.52 -0.44
N ILE A 86 -12.37 2.64 -0.60
CA ILE A 86 -12.42 1.32 0.02
C ILE A 86 -12.10 1.47 1.51
N SER A 87 -12.96 0.86 2.35
CA SER A 87 -12.90 0.99 3.80
C SER A 87 -13.38 -0.30 4.49
N ASP A 88 -13.52 -0.27 5.79
CA ASP A 88 -14.04 -1.36 6.62
C ASP A 88 -15.58 -1.43 6.67
N HIS A 89 -16.28 -0.46 6.08
CA HIS A 89 -17.73 -0.39 6.07
C HIS A 89 -18.30 0.19 4.77
N ASP A 90 -19.53 -0.17 4.46
CA ASP A 90 -20.33 0.43 3.39
C ASP A 90 -21.09 1.64 3.94
N GLY A 91 -21.07 2.77 3.23
CA GLY A 91 -21.76 4.00 3.65
C GLY A 91 -21.10 5.26 3.15
N THR A 92 -20.93 6.22 4.03
CA THR A 92 -20.19 7.47 3.79
C THR A 92 -19.24 7.77 4.95
N ALA A 93 -18.18 8.52 4.68
CA ALA A 93 -17.25 8.99 5.70
C ALA A 93 -16.68 10.37 5.35
N GLN A 94 -16.17 11.06 6.38
CA GLN A 94 -15.41 12.27 6.18
C GLN A 94 -14.05 11.94 5.57
N PHE A 95 -13.66 12.69 4.55
CA PHE A 95 -12.40 12.53 3.84
C PHE A 95 -11.63 13.85 3.87
N HIS A 96 -10.43 13.82 4.41
CA HIS A 96 -9.56 14.98 4.57
C HIS A 96 -8.74 15.18 3.30
N VAL A 97 -9.10 16.17 2.50
CA VAL A 97 -8.42 16.48 1.22
C VAL A 97 -7.25 17.42 1.49
N THR A 98 -6.08 17.05 0.99
CA THR A 98 -4.83 17.77 1.25
C THR A 98 -4.43 18.76 0.15
N SER A 99 -3.58 19.74 0.51
CA SER A 99 -3.15 20.84 -0.34
C SER A 99 -2.16 20.43 -1.45
N ASN A 100 -1.56 19.25 -1.35
CA ASN A 100 -0.62 18.69 -2.32
C ASN A 100 -1.33 17.92 -3.45
N ASP A 101 -2.32 18.52 -4.06
CA ASP A 101 -3.13 17.92 -5.14
C ASP A 101 -3.91 16.65 -4.70
N GLY A 102 -4.10 16.50 -3.38
CA GLY A 102 -4.82 15.39 -2.79
C GLY A 102 -3.99 14.13 -2.53
N GLU A 103 -2.69 14.13 -2.81
CA GLU A 103 -1.82 12.93 -2.69
C GLU A 103 -1.74 12.35 -1.27
N SER A 104 -1.87 13.18 -0.24
CA SER A 104 -1.88 12.75 1.17
C SER A 104 -3.28 12.71 1.77
N SER A 105 -4.33 12.72 0.95
CA SER A 105 -5.72 12.71 1.43
C SER A 105 -6.10 11.37 2.04
N SER A 106 -6.89 11.40 3.12
CA SER A 106 -7.19 10.22 3.92
C SER A 106 -8.57 10.27 4.55
N LEU A 107 -9.10 9.08 4.88
CA LEU A 107 -10.22 8.92 5.83
C LEU A 107 -9.78 9.23 7.28
N LEU A 108 -8.48 9.26 7.55
CA LEU A 108 -7.93 9.51 8.87
C LEU A 108 -7.41 10.94 9.00
N SER A 109 -7.56 11.51 10.19
CA SER A 109 -6.93 12.79 10.52
C SER A 109 -5.40 12.65 10.60
N PHE A 110 -4.68 13.75 10.42
CA PHE A 110 -3.24 13.78 10.57
C PHE A 110 -2.82 13.46 12.02
N GLY A 111 -1.74 12.70 12.15
CA GLY A 111 -1.01 12.47 13.38
C GLY A 111 0.25 13.35 13.43
N THR A 112 1.42 12.73 13.18
CA THR A 112 2.69 13.47 13.04
C THR A 112 2.93 13.98 11.60
N HIS A 113 1.97 13.82 10.70
CA HIS A 113 2.09 14.17 9.28
C HIS A 113 2.53 15.62 9.08
N GLU A 114 1.90 16.57 9.77
CA GLU A 114 2.23 18.01 9.67
C GLU A 114 3.65 18.34 10.13
N GLN A 115 4.22 17.52 11.03
CA GLN A 115 5.59 17.71 11.50
C GLN A 115 6.60 17.15 10.47
N LEU A 116 6.22 16.13 9.73
CA LEU A 116 7.06 15.47 8.72
C LEU A 116 6.99 16.16 7.36
N PHE A 117 5.83 16.73 7.04
CA PHE A 117 5.51 17.38 5.77
C PHE A 117 4.80 18.72 6.04
N PRO A 118 5.49 19.74 6.60
CA PRO A 118 4.87 20.99 7.03
C PRO A 118 4.25 21.80 5.87
N GLU A 119 4.65 21.51 4.65
CA GLU A 119 4.08 22.10 3.43
C GLU A 119 2.73 21.53 3.04
N VAL A 120 2.33 20.38 3.62
CA VAL A 120 1.07 19.70 3.31
C VAL A 120 0.07 19.91 4.42
N GLN A 121 -1.07 20.49 4.09
CA GLN A 121 -2.15 20.79 5.03
C GLN A 121 -3.47 20.19 4.55
N VAL A 122 -4.40 19.97 5.48
CA VAL A 122 -5.80 19.66 5.12
C VAL A 122 -6.44 20.92 4.55
N ALA A 123 -6.69 20.93 3.25
CA ALA A 123 -7.30 22.06 2.54
C ALA A 123 -8.82 22.12 2.75
N ARG A 124 -9.48 20.97 2.79
CA ARG A 124 -10.92 20.83 3.04
C ARG A 124 -11.26 19.42 3.51
N THR A 125 -12.43 19.26 4.11
CA THR A 125 -13.02 17.96 4.42
C THR A 125 -14.32 17.81 3.62
N ILE A 126 -14.49 16.67 3.00
CA ILE A 126 -15.67 16.33 2.20
C ILE A 126 -16.26 15.00 2.68
N GLU A 127 -17.52 14.76 2.37
CA GLU A 127 -18.11 13.42 2.52
C GLU A 127 -17.88 12.61 1.25
N VAL A 128 -17.42 11.36 1.41
CA VAL A 128 -17.22 10.44 0.29
C VAL A 128 -17.97 9.13 0.56
N ALA A 129 -18.37 8.45 -0.52
CA ALA A 129 -18.90 7.09 -0.42
C ALA A 129 -17.79 6.12 0.00
N THR A 130 -18.10 5.25 0.96
CA THR A 130 -17.22 4.16 1.42
C THR A 130 -17.81 2.82 1.06
N ARG A 131 -16.97 1.88 0.68
CA ARG A 131 -17.37 0.51 0.38
C ARG A 131 -16.34 -0.48 0.92
N ARG A 132 -16.83 -1.61 1.40
CA ARG A 132 -15.99 -2.78 1.60
C ARG A 132 -15.62 -3.36 0.24
N LEU A 133 -14.38 -3.84 0.09
CA LEU A 133 -13.94 -4.39 -1.19
C LEU A 133 -14.78 -5.63 -1.60
N ASP A 134 -15.02 -6.54 -0.66
CA ASP A 134 -15.79 -7.76 -0.90
C ASP A 134 -17.25 -7.47 -1.32
N THR A 135 -17.92 -6.51 -0.68
CA THR A 135 -19.27 -6.07 -1.03
C THR A 135 -19.32 -5.53 -2.44
N LEU A 136 -18.38 -4.63 -2.78
CA LEU A 136 -18.33 -4.00 -4.10
C LEU A 136 -18.00 -5.02 -5.21
N LEU A 137 -17.06 -5.93 -4.96
CA LEU A 137 -16.74 -7.01 -5.91
C LEU A 137 -17.96 -7.87 -6.21
N ALA A 138 -18.72 -8.25 -5.18
CA ALA A 138 -19.94 -9.07 -5.33
C ALA A 138 -21.04 -8.33 -6.11
N GLU A 139 -21.34 -7.08 -5.74
CA GLU A 139 -22.36 -6.26 -6.40
C GLU A 139 -22.06 -6.01 -7.87
N GLN A 140 -20.79 -5.72 -8.18
CA GLN A 140 -20.33 -5.43 -9.52
C GLN A 140 -19.99 -6.70 -10.33
N ARG A 141 -20.13 -7.88 -9.73
CA ARG A 141 -19.80 -9.20 -10.32
C ARG A 141 -18.38 -9.22 -10.87
N LEU A 142 -17.42 -8.73 -10.06
CA LEU A 142 -16.02 -8.67 -10.41
C LEU A 142 -15.30 -9.94 -9.98
N GLU A 143 -14.27 -10.32 -10.74
CA GLU A 143 -13.34 -11.34 -10.28
C GLU A 143 -12.53 -10.83 -9.09
N PRO A 144 -12.34 -11.65 -8.04
CA PRO A 144 -11.49 -11.27 -6.91
C PRO A 144 -10.04 -11.01 -7.37
N PRO A 145 -9.37 -9.97 -6.83
CA PRO A 145 -8.00 -9.65 -7.20
C PRO A 145 -6.99 -10.70 -6.72
N ASP A 146 -5.99 -10.97 -7.57
CA ASP A 146 -4.80 -11.74 -7.21
C ASP A 146 -3.76 -10.84 -6.51
N ALA A 147 -3.78 -9.55 -6.83
CA ALA A 147 -2.84 -8.57 -6.31
C ALA A 147 -3.57 -7.30 -5.84
N LEU A 148 -3.05 -6.73 -4.77
CA LEU A 148 -3.49 -5.45 -4.23
C LEU A 148 -2.33 -4.46 -4.24
N LEU A 149 -2.58 -3.25 -4.68
CA LEU A 149 -1.79 -2.07 -4.40
C LEU A 149 -2.64 -1.19 -3.50
N VAL A 150 -2.18 -0.91 -2.28
CA VAL A 150 -2.96 -0.21 -1.25
C VAL A 150 -2.18 1.00 -0.78
N ASP A 151 -2.67 2.18 -1.14
CA ASP A 151 -2.13 3.46 -0.75
C ASP A 151 -3.31 4.38 -0.39
N VAL A 152 -3.76 4.28 0.85
CA VAL A 152 -4.93 5.00 1.37
C VAL A 152 -4.56 5.90 2.55
N GLN A 153 -3.28 6.23 2.60
CA GLN A 153 -2.73 7.24 3.47
C GLN A 153 -3.11 7.02 4.94
N GLY A 154 -2.74 5.81 5.45
CA GLY A 154 -2.90 5.40 6.85
C GLY A 154 -4.07 4.45 7.14
N ALA A 155 -5.04 4.30 6.23
CA ALA A 155 -6.20 3.43 6.42
C ALA A 155 -5.97 1.98 5.91
N GLU A 156 -4.74 1.58 5.62
CA GLU A 156 -4.38 0.25 5.07
C GLU A 156 -4.81 -0.89 5.99
N TYR A 157 -4.63 -0.70 7.31
CA TYR A 157 -5.04 -1.70 8.31
C TYR A 157 -6.55 -1.94 8.30
N GLN A 158 -7.36 -0.88 8.18
CA GLN A 158 -8.82 -0.96 8.11
C GLN A 158 -9.26 -1.66 6.82
N VAL A 159 -8.68 -1.29 5.68
CA VAL A 159 -8.96 -1.91 4.38
C VAL A 159 -8.64 -3.40 4.39
N LEU A 160 -7.42 -3.76 4.81
CA LEU A 160 -6.97 -5.16 4.81
C LEU A 160 -7.70 -5.99 5.87
N GLY A 161 -7.97 -5.39 7.05
CA GLY A 161 -8.65 -6.06 8.16
C GLY A 161 -10.14 -6.34 7.90
N ALA A 162 -10.76 -5.58 7.00
CA ALA A 162 -12.15 -5.78 6.62
C ALA A 162 -12.33 -6.90 5.57
N MET A 163 -11.25 -7.37 4.95
CA MET A 163 -11.35 -8.41 3.92
C MET A 163 -11.68 -9.76 4.54
N PRO A 164 -12.71 -10.48 4.06
CA PRO A 164 -12.99 -11.85 4.49
C PRO A 164 -11.81 -12.78 4.19
N ALA A 165 -11.68 -13.84 4.98
CA ALA A 165 -10.61 -14.83 4.82
C ALA A 165 -10.59 -15.45 3.40
N GLU A 166 -11.77 -15.66 2.81
CA GLU A 166 -11.94 -16.22 1.48
C GLU A 166 -11.37 -15.29 0.40
N LEU A 167 -11.55 -13.98 0.55
CA LEU A 167 -10.97 -12.99 -0.36
C LEU A 167 -9.44 -12.92 -0.18
N LEU A 168 -8.97 -12.82 1.07
CA LEU A 168 -7.53 -12.83 1.36
C LEU A 168 -6.84 -14.11 0.87
N ALA A 169 -7.54 -15.26 0.91
CA ALA A 169 -7.00 -16.52 0.40
C ALA A 169 -6.72 -16.51 -1.11
N ARG A 170 -7.38 -15.66 -1.88
CA ARG A 170 -7.12 -15.48 -3.32
C ARG A 170 -5.98 -14.52 -3.62
N VAL A 171 -5.75 -13.56 -2.73
CA VAL A 171 -4.68 -12.58 -2.90
C VAL A 171 -3.32 -13.26 -2.73
N ARG A 172 -2.41 -13.01 -3.66
CA ARG A 172 -1.05 -13.58 -3.69
C ARG A 172 0.03 -12.52 -3.47
N LEU A 173 -0.30 -11.26 -3.75
CA LEU A 173 0.59 -10.12 -3.61
C LEU A 173 -0.16 -8.93 -3.01
N ILE A 174 0.45 -8.30 -2.00
CA ILE A 174 0.02 -6.99 -1.49
C ILE A 174 1.23 -6.07 -1.53
N TYR A 175 1.11 -4.96 -2.23
CA TYR A 175 2.02 -3.83 -2.16
C TYR A 175 1.28 -2.71 -1.42
N ALA A 176 1.82 -2.24 -0.30
CA ALA A 176 1.13 -1.23 0.50
C ALA A 176 2.08 -0.11 0.95
N GLU A 177 1.58 1.14 0.99
CA GLU A 177 2.23 2.21 1.73
C GLU A 177 1.86 2.08 3.19
N VAL A 178 2.83 2.11 4.09
CA VAL A 178 2.61 1.86 5.52
C VAL A 178 3.53 2.72 6.37
N SER A 179 3.18 2.85 7.65
CA SER A 179 4.00 3.56 8.62
C SER A 179 4.40 2.66 9.79
N THR A 180 5.58 2.90 10.35
CA THR A 180 6.05 2.28 11.61
C THR A 180 5.80 3.17 12.81
N GLU A 181 5.32 4.39 12.59
CA GLU A 181 4.88 5.39 13.57
C GLU A 181 3.55 6.01 13.11
N ARG A 182 2.82 6.67 14.00
CA ARG A 182 1.52 7.25 13.68
C ARG A 182 1.63 8.56 12.88
N VAL A 183 1.87 8.44 11.59
CA VAL A 183 1.81 9.56 10.64
C VAL A 183 0.38 10.08 10.53
N TYR A 184 -0.60 9.17 10.51
CA TYR A 184 -2.03 9.45 10.64
C TYR A 184 -2.52 8.99 12.01
N ALA A 185 -3.45 9.71 12.63
CA ALA A 185 -3.80 9.59 14.05
C ALA A 185 -4.23 8.18 14.49
N SER A 186 -5.09 7.53 13.74
CA SER A 186 -5.63 6.19 14.05
C SER A 186 -5.09 5.09 13.15
N ALA A 187 -4.00 5.37 12.41
CA ALA A 187 -3.40 4.40 11.50
C ALA A 187 -2.95 3.12 12.23
N GLY A 188 -3.24 1.98 11.62
CA GLY A 188 -2.56 0.73 11.97
C GLY A 188 -1.12 0.78 11.49
N LEU A 189 -0.19 0.32 12.34
CA LEU A 189 1.22 0.35 12.02
C LEU A 189 1.66 -0.93 11.30
N LEU A 190 2.80 -0.88 10.61
CA LEU A 190 3.35 -2.06 9.93
C LEU A 190 3.34 -3.33 10.80
N PRO A 191 3.71 -3.32 12.11
CA PRO A 191 3.61 -4.54 12.93
C PRO A 191 2.18 -5.04 13.16
N ASP A 192 1.18 -4.18 13.09
CA ASP A 192 -0.23 -4.56 13.21
C ASP A 192 -0.71 -5.24 11.92
N ILE A 193 -0.31 -4.67 10.76
CA ILE A 193 -0.58 -5.25 9.44
C ILE A 193 0.14 -6.60 9.28
N GLU A 194 1.40 -6.72 9.71
CA GLU A 194 2.11 -8.01 9.72
C GLU A 194 1.38 -9.07 10.53
N ARG A 195 0.85 -8.70 11.70
CA ARG A 195 0.09 -9.61 12.57
C ARG A 195 -1.25 -10.01 11.94
N LEU A 196 -1.93 -9.06 11.30
CA LEU A 196 -3.19 -9.28 10.60
C LEU A 196 -3.02 -10.27 9.45
N LEU A 197 -1.95 -10.12 8.67
CA LEU A 197 -1.70 -10.91 7.47
C LEU A 197 -1.02 -12.25 7.74
N ALA A 198 -0.48 -12.46 8.95
CA ALA A 198 0.17 -13.72 9.33
C ALA A 198 -0.89 -14.83 9.59
N PRO A 199 -0.56 -16.12 9.33
CA PRO A 199 0.67 -16.60 8.70
C PRO A 199 0.60 -16.64 7.15
N ARG A 200 -0.49 -16.15 6.57
CA ARG A 200 -0.77 -16.25 5.14
C ARG A 200 0.26 -15.53 4.27
N PHE A 201 0.75 -14.38 4.73
CA PHE A 201 1.68 -13.54 3.96
C PHE A 201 3.03 -13.39 4.65
N VAL A 202 4.07 -13.29 3.83
CA VAL A 202 5.45 -13.01 4.25
C VAL A 202 5.81 -11.59 3.80
N ASN A 203 6.24 -10.77 4.75
CA ASN A 203 6.82 -9.46 4.46
C ASN A 203 8.21 -9.64 3.82
N LEU A 204 8.36 -9.23 2.56
CA LEU A 204 9.62 -9.31 1.81
C LEU A 204 10.53 -8.10 2.06
N GLY A 205 10.01 -7.01 2.63
CA GLY A 205 10.80 -5.85 2.99
C GLY A 205 9.99 -4.57 3.01
N PHE A 206 10.43 -3.64 3.85
CA PHE A 206 9.95 -2.27 3.95
C PHE A 206 11.01 -1.32 3.41
N ALA A 207 10.61 -0.36 2.59
CA ALA A 207 11.47 0.68 2.08
C ALA A 207 10.86 2.06 2.36
N ALA A 208 11.60 2.91 3.05
CA ALA A 208 11.17 4.28 3.34
C ALA A 208 11.03 5.09 2.04
N LEU A 209 10.00 5.93 1.97
CA LEU A 209 9.79 6.84 0.84
C LEU A 209 10.92 7.86 0.70
N ARG A 210 11.39 8.37 1.83
CA ARG A 210 12.48 9.37 1.88
C ARG A 210 13.45 9.01 3.00
N PRO A 211 14.76 9.24 2.83
CA PRO A 211 15.75 8.96 3.87
C PRO A 211 15.50 9.71 5.19
N ASN A 212 14.94 10.91 5.11
CA ASN A 212 14.61 11.75 6.28
C ASN A 212 13.25 11.39 6.91
N VAL A 213 12.46 10.51 6.30
CA VAL A 213 11.18 10.02 6.81
C VAL A 213 11.20 8.49 6.87
N PRO A 214 12.08 7.89 7.69
CA PRO A 214 12.31 6.44 7.68
C PRO A 214 11.16 5.62 8.26
N MET A 215 10.16 6.27 8.86
CA MET A 215 8.99 5.63 9.46
C MET A 215 7.83 5.46 8.48
N HIS A 216 7.89 6.01 7.27
CA HIS A 216 6.83 5.97 6.27
C HIS A 216 7.37 5.45 4.95
N GLY A 217 6.70 4.49 4.34
CA GLY A 217 7.21 3.86 3.13
C GLY A 217 6.40 2.66 2.67
N ASN A 218 6.93 1.96 1.70
CA ASN A 218 6.28 0.85 1.03
C ASN A 218 6.75 -0.50 1.55
N VAL A 219 5.84 -1.45 1.58
CA VAL A 219 6.07 -2.85 1.96
C VAL A 219 5.52 -3.79 0.90
N VAL A 220 6.20 -4.91 0.70
CA VAL A 220 5.75 -5.99 -0.17
C VAL A 220 5.43 -7.22 0.67
N PHE A 221 4.20 -7.67 0.62
CA PHE A 221 3.77 -8.95 1.17
C PHE A 221 3.46 -9.94 0.04
N VAL A 222 3.98 -11.15 0.15
CA VAL A 222 3.70 -12.25 -0.79
C VAL A 222 3.10 -13.40 -0.03
N ALA A 223 2.10 -14.07 -0.62
CA ALA A 223 1.53 -15.28 -0.03
C ALA A 223 2.63 -16.31 0.24
N ALA A 224 2.59 -16.96 1.39
CA ALA A 224 3.66 -17.86 1.85
C ALA A 224 4.00 -18.97 0.84
N ASP A 225 2.97 -19.48 0.14
CA ASP A 225 3.11 -20.51 -0.89
C ASP A 225 3.80 -20.03 -2.17
N ASP A 226 3.84 -18.71 -2.38
CA ASP A 226 4.45 -18.08 -3.55
C ASP A 226 5.88 -17.60 -3.31
N VAL A 227 6.33 -17.58 -2.06
CA VAL A 227 7.70 -17.17 -1.72
C VAL A 227 8.68 -18.25 -2.19
N PRO A 228 9.62 -17.92 -3.12
CA PRO A 228 10.64 -18.89 -3.53
C PRO A 228 11.45 -19.37 -2.33
N ALA A 229 11.66 -20.68 -2.19
CA ALA A 229 12.36 -21.30 -1.05
C ALA A 229 13.76 -20.69 -0.78
N ALA A 230 14.47 -20.28 -1.84
CA ALA A 230 15.77 -19.59 -1.73
C ALA A 230 15.64 -18.17 -1.14
N LEU A 231 14.48 -17.50 -1.29
CA LEU A 231 14.21 -16.18 -0.71
C LEU A 231 13.71 -16.29 0.73
N ALA A 232 12.94 -17.33 1.04
CA ALA A 232 12.46 -17.58 2.40
C ALA A 232 13.60 -17.74 3.41
N GLN A 233 14.70 -18.38 3.02
CA GLN A 233 15.82 -18.65 3.93
C GLN A 233 16.87 -17.54 4.00
N SER A 234 17.17 -16.82 2.92
CA SER A 234 18.31 -15.90 2.90
C SER A 234 17.95 -14.43 3.01
N ARG A 235 16.82 -14.00 2.46
CA ARG A 235 16.44 -12.57 2.38
C ARG A 235 15.49 -12.16 3.50
N VAL A 236 14.51 -12.98 3.86
CA VAL A 236 13.66 -12.72 5.04
C VAL A 236 14.52 -12.65 6.29
N ALA A 237 15.51 -13.54 6.45
CA ALA A 237 16.45 -13.49 7.57
C ALA A 237 17.30 -12.22 7.54
N ARG A 238 17.76 -11.74 6.37
CA ARG A 238 18.54 -10.50 6.24
C ARG A 238 17.68 -9.25 6.44
N LEU A 239 16.47 -9.20 5.88
CA LEU A 239 15.54 -8.09 6.06
C LEU A 239 15.03 -8.00 7.50
N GLN A 240 14.70 -9.13 8.11
CA GLN A 240 14.37 -9.18 9.54
C GLN A 240 15.57 -8.81 10.43
N ALA A 241 16.79 -9.13 10.03
CA ALA A 241 18.01 -8.72 10.75
C ALA A 241 18.27 -7.23 10.59
N ALA A 242 18.09 -6.65 9.39
CA ALA A 242 18.19 -5.23 9.13
C ALA A 242 17.12 -4.44 9.90
N TRP A 243 15.87 -4.93 9.93
CA TRP A 243 14.78 -4.33 10.70
C TRP A 243 15.00 -4.44 12.22
N ARG A 244 15.50 -5.59 12.71
CA ARG A 244 15.91 -5.73 14.13
C ARG A 244 17.06 -4.78 14.48
N GLY A 245 18.03 -4.60 13.59
CA GLY A 245 19.13 -3.65 13.73
C GLY A 245 18.66 -2.20 13.81
N TRP A 246 17.71 -1.83 12.95
CA TRP A 246 17.09 -0.50 12.96
C TRP A 246 16.27 -0.23 14.23
N ARG A 247 15.44 -1.21 14.68
CA ARG A 247 14.71 -1.11 15.97
C ARG A 247 15.64 -0.93 17.16
N ARG A 248 16.79 -1.61 17.14
CA ARG A 248 17.80 -1.50 18.20
C ARG A 248 18.45 -0.12 18.18
N ALA A 249 18.92 0.35 17.04
CA ALA A 249 19.51 1.68 16.87
C ALA A 249 18.55 2.83 17.22
N ARG A 250 17.24 2.64 16.98
CA ARG A 250 16.21 3.60 17.37
C ARG A 250 16.01 3.64 18.88
N ARG A 251 15.93 2.47 19.55
CA ARG A 251 15.83 2.42 21.02
C ARG A 251 17.03 3.06 21.71
N GLU A 252 18.21 2.88 21.14
CA GLU A 252 19.45 3.49 21.63
C GLU A 252 19.42 5.02 21.47
N ARG A 253 18.93 5.55 20.35
CA ARG A 253 18.74 7.00 20.13
C ARG A 253 17.68 7.61 21.06
N GLN A 254 16.57 6.92 21.29
CA GLN A 254 15.55 7.38 22.24
C GLN A 254 16.08 7.42 23.68
N ARG A 255 16.91 6.45 24.08
CA ARG A 255 17.55 6.46 25.41
C ARG A 255 18.62 7.53 25.56
N ALA A 256 19.36 7.84 24.48
CA ALA A 256 20.36 8.91 24.48
C ALA A 256 19.72 10.32 24.51
N GLY A 257 18.52 10.48 23.90
CA GLY A 257 17.79 11.76 23.90
C GLY A 257 17.05 12.07 25.21
N THR A 258 16.77 11.07 26.05
CA THR A 258 16.14 11.27 27.37
C THR A 258 17.13 11.45 28.52
N GLY A 259 18.43 11.43 28.25
CA GLY A 259 19.51 11.62 29.24
C GLY A 259 20.11 13.03 29.26
N ALA A 260 19.57 13.98 28.48
CA ALA A 260 20.02 15.36 28.40
C ALA A 260 18.87 16.34 28.73
N ALA A 261 18.27 16.17 29.94
CA ALA A 261 17.34 17.14 30.52
C ALA A 261 17.68 17.27 32.01
#